data_a645f1cfeadac886f4082cd9d7571464
#
_entry.id   a645f1cfeadac886f4082cd9d7571464
#
_cell.length_a   1.000
_cell.length_b   1.000
_cell.length_c   1.000
_cell.angle_alpha   90.00
_cell.angle_beta   90.00
_cell.angle_gamma   90.00
#
_symmetry.space_group_name_H-M   'P 1'
#
loop_
_entity.id
_entity.type
_entity.pdbx_description
1 polymer ?
#
loop_
_entity_poly.entity_id
_entity_poly.type
_entity_poly.pdbx_seq_one_letter_code
_entity_poly.pdbx_strand_id
1 'polypeptide(L)'
;MLIVLGGLPGVGKTAIAREIVTRVPSAYLRIDAIEQAFKKVNAAQELGPAGYVVAYEIATSNLALGITVVADCVNPLSVTREAWRDVAARTSSALLEVEVVCSDLVEHRRRVQARKADIPGHVMPTWEDVFHHEYEPWTTRRLIIDSALVEANDAANSILEASRRLSSDD
;
A
#
# COMPACT_ATOMS: atom_id res chain seq x y z
N MET A 1 -8.03 -6.28 11.70
CA MET A 1 -7.18 -6.78 10.58
C MET A 1 -6.49 -5.62 9.90
N LEU A 2 -5.18 -5.70 9.70
CA LEU A 2 -4.40 -4.74 8.90
C LEU A 2 -3.91 -5.42 7.62
N ILE A 3 -4.23 -4.85 6.45
CA ILE A 3 -3.75 -5.29 5.14
C ILE A 3 -2.86 -4.17 4.58
N VAL A 4 -1.58 -4.46 4.34
CA VAL A 4 -0.61 -3.48 3.83
C VAL A 4 -0.16 -3.89 2.44
N LEU A 5 -0.49 -3.08 1.44
CA LEU A 5 -0.05 -3.26 0.05
C LEU A 5 1.22 -2.46 -0.19
N GLY A 6 2.32 -3.15 -0.46
CA GLY A 6 3.61 -2.59 -0.86
C GLY A 6 3.93 -2.88 -2.32
N GLY A 7 4.91 -2.15 -2.89
CA GLY A 7 5.37 -2.33 -4.27
C GLY A 7 5.66 -1.01 -4.97
N LEU A 8 6.42 -1.04 -6.05
CA LEU A 8 6.81 0.14 -6.81
C LEU A 8 5.60 0.90 -7.41
N PRO A 9 5.73 2.19 -7.73
CA PRO A 9 4.68 2.90 -8.48
C PRO A 9 4.35 2.20 -9.80
N GLY A 10 3.08 2.16 -10.18
CA GLY A 10 2.62 1.56 -11.44
C GLY A 10 2.34 0.04 -11.41
N VAL A 11 2.68 -0.70 -10.35
CA VAL A 11 2.41 -2.13 -10.25
C VAL A 11 0.94 -2.51 -9.95
N GLY A 12 0.02 -1.55 -9.77
CA GLY A 12 -1.40 -1.86 -9.63
C GLY A 12 -1.96 -1.86 -8.20
N LYS A 13 -1.19 -1.54 -7.17
CA LYS A 13 -1.64 -1.53 -5.75
C LYS A 13 -2.97 -0.82 -5.52
N THR A 14 -3.10 0.41 -6.02
CA THR A 14 -4.30 1.24 -5.84
C THR A 14 -5.55 0.61 -6.46
N ALA A 15 -5.42 -0.05 -7.61
CA ALA A 15 -6.53 -0.78 -8.23
C ALA A 15 -6.97 -1.95 -7.33
N ILE A 16 -6.01 -2.73 -6.85
CA ILE A 16 -6.27 -3.85 -5.94
C ILE A 16 -6.87 -3.37 -4.62
N ALA A 17 -6.30 -2.30 -4.02
CA ALA A 17 -6.82 -1.73 -2.77
C ALA A 17 -8.29 -1.30 -2.91
N ARG A 18 -8.64 -0.64 -4.02
CA ARG A 18 -10.02 -0.22 -4.31
C ARG A 18 -10.96 -1.42 -4.43
N GLU A 19 -10.53 -2.50 -5.08
CA GLU A 19 -11.31 -3.74 -5.15
C GLU A 19 -11.53 -4.36 -3.76
N ILE A 20 -10.54 -4.30 -2.87
CA ILE A 20 -10.69 -4.80 -1.49
C ILE A 20 -11.71 -3.96 -0.72
N VAL A 21 -11.55 -2.63 -0.69
CA VAL A 21 -12.38 -1.75 0.14
C VAL A 21 -13.82 -1.63 -0.34
N THR A 22 -14.11 -1.95 -1.61
CA THR A 22 -15.50 -2.05 -2.10
C THR A 22 -16.21 -3.32 -1.63
N ARG A 23 -15.47 -4.34 -1.17
CA ARG A 23 -16.03 -5.65 -0.75
C ARG A 23 -16.06 -5.84 0.76
N VAL A 24 -15.16 -5.15 1.48
CA VAL A 24 -15.05 -5.26 2.94
C VAL A 24 -15.06 -3.86 3.56
N PRO A 25 -16.00 -3.60 4.50
CA PRO A 25 -15.98 -2.35 5.27
C PRO A 25 -14.60 -2.15 5.93
N SER A 26 -13.90 -1.09 5.55
CA SER A 26 -12.54 -0.84 5.99
C SER A 26 -12.15 0.63 5.88
N ALA A 27 -11.18 1.05 6.68
CA ALA A 27 -10.53 2.34 6.50
C ALA A 27 -9.46 2.21 5.40
N TYR A 28 -9.58 3.01 4.34
CA TYR A 28 -8.63 3.06 3.24
C TYR A 28 -7.60 4.18 3.47
N LEU A 29 -6.34 3.80 3.63
CA LEU A 29 -5.24 4.73 3.84
C LEU A 29 -4.31 4.70 2.61
N ARG A 30 -4.32 5.79 1.84
CA ARG A 30 -3.44 5.96 0.70
C ARG A 30 -2.38 7.01 1.03
N ILE A 31 -1.12 6.58 1.10
CA ILE A 31 0.00 7.45 1.49
C ILE A 31 0.14 8.64 0.54
N ASP A 32 0.09 8.42 -0.78
CA ASP A 32 0.15 9.50 -1.78
C ASP A 32 -0.91 10.60 -1.53
N ALA A 33 -2.11 10.22 -1.08
CA ALA A 33 -3.19 11.19 -0.81
C ALA A 33 -2.92 12.01 0.45
N ILE A 34 -2.38 11.37 1.49
CA ILE A 34 -1.98 12.03 2.74
C ILE A 34 -0.85 13.01 2.45
N GLU A 35 0.20 12.57 1.74
CA GLU A 35 1.33 13.42 1.36
C GLU A 35 0.91 14.60 0.50
N GLN A 36 0.00 14.37 -0.46
CA GLN A 36 -0.53 15.45 -1.29
C GLN A 36 -1.37 16.45 -0.50
N ALA A 37 -2.08 16.01 0.54
CA ALA A 37 -2.79 16.91 1.44
C ALA A 37 -1.82 17.81 2.22
N PHE A 38 -0.72 17.27 2.71
CA PHE A 38 0.34 18.08 3.36
C PHE A 38 0.94 19.12 2.41
N LYS A 39 1.27 18.72 1.16
CA LYS A 39 1.83 19.64 0.15
C LYS A 39 0.91 20.83 -0.14
N LYS A 40 -0.41 20.64 -0.06
CA LYS A 40 -1.39 21.73 -0.22
C LYS A 40 -1.37 22.73 0.91
N VAL A 41 -1.06 22.28 2.14
CA VAL A 41 -1.03 23.13 3.32
C VAL A 41 0.33 23.81 3.50
N ASN A 42 1.40 23.13 3.17
CA ASN A 42 2.77 23.63 3.37
C ASN A 42 3.70 23.24 2.21
N ALA A 43 3.58 23.99 1.10
CA ALA A 43 4.30 23.72 -0.15
C ALA A 43 5.84 23.87 -0.05
N ALA A 44 6.35 24.52 1.00
CA ALA A 44 7.77 24.84 1.13
C ALA A 44 8.56 23.84 1.99
N GLN A 45 7.89 22.84 2.60
CA GLN A 45 8.56 21.93 3.54
C GLN A 45 8.70 20.54 2.93
N GLU A 46 9.89 19.96 3.04
CA GLU A 46 10.08 18.53 2.77
C GLU A 46 9.26 17.69 3.76
N LEU A 47 8.47 16.78 3.25
CA LEU A 47 7.54 15.98 4.07
C LEU A 47 8.24 14.87 4.83
N GLY A 48 9.39 14.40 4.32
CA GLY A 48 10.06 13.24 4.89
C GLY A 48 9.08 12.08 5.12
N PRO A 49 9.08 11.43 6.29
CA PRO A 49 8.19 10.30 6.60
C PRO A 49 6.78 10.71 7.06
N ALA A 50 6.41 12.01 7.04
CA ALA A 50 5.17 12.49 7.67
C ALA A 50 3.91 11.77 7.17
N GLY A 51 3.83 11.45 5.87
CA GLY A 51 2.70 10.72 5.30
C GLY A 51 2.51 9.33 5.94
N TYR A 52 3.61 8.63 6.16
CA TYR A 52 3.61 7.33 6.83
C TYR A 52 3.25 7.46 8.31
N VAL A 53 3.85 8.41 9.03
CA VAL A 53 3.58 8.62 10.47
C VAL A 53 2.09 8.87 10.71
N VAL A 54 1.48 9.75 9.92
CA VAL A 54 0.03 10.02 10.02
C VAL A 54 -0.79 8.77 9.68
N ALA A 55 -0.40 8.01 8.67
CA ALA A 55 -1.09 6.77 8.32
C ALA A 55 -1.02 5.73 9.45
N TYR A 56 0.13 5.58 10.13
CA TYR A 56 0.27 4.68 11.27
C TYR A 56 -0.67 5.05 12.43
N GLU A 57 -0.79 6.33 12.76
CA GLU A 57 -1.68 6.79 13.83
C GLU A 57 -3.16 6.61 13.48
N ILE A 58 -3.56 6.91 12.23
CA ILE A 58 -4.92 6.67 11.75
C ILE A 58 -5.21 5.16 11.74
N ALA A 59 -4.26 4.33 11.29
CA ALA A 59 -4.41 2.88 11.31
C ALA A 59 -4.59 2.36 12.74
N THR A 60 -3.73 2.78 13.68
CA THR A 60 -3.80 2.41 15.09
C THR A 60 -5.18 2.72 15.67
N SER A 61 -5.69 3.93 15.44
CA SER A 61 -7.00 4.35 15.95
C SER A 61 -8.16 3.52 15.40
N ASN A 62 -8.15 3.20 14.10
CA ASN A 62 -9.19 2.39 13.47
C ASN A 62 -9.13 0.92 13.90
N LEU A 63 -7.94 0.34 13.96
CA LEU A 63 -7.75 -1.04 14.41
C LEU A 63 -8.18 -1.24 15.86
N ALA A 64 -7.90 -0.27 16.74
CA ALA A 64 -8.37 -0.30 18.14
C ALA A 64 -9.90 -0.31 18.26
N LEU A 65 -10.62 0.19 17.27
CA LEU A 65 -12.07 0.12 17.15
C LEU A 65 -12.59 -1.15 16.46
N GLY A 66 -11.69 -2.08 16.12
CA GLY A 66 -12.04 -3.31 15.39
C GLY A 66 -12.27 -3.10 13.89
N ILE A 67 -11.97 -1.92 13.34
CA ILE A 67 -12.16 -1.62 11.91
C ILE A 67 -10.97 -2.17 11.14
N THR A 68 -11.23 -2.91 10.06
CA THR A 68 -10.19 -3.34 9.13
C THR A 68 -9.54 -2.13 8.45
N VAL A 69 -8.22 -2.16 8.32
CA VAL A 69 -7.45 -1.10 7.63
C VAL A 69 -6.77 -1.67 6.40
N VAL A 70 -6.88 -0.97 5.28
CA VAL A 70 -6.16 -1.25 4.02
C VAL A 70 -5.23 -0.08 3.73
N ALA A 71 -3.91 -0.32 3.82
CA ALA A 71 -2.87 0.65 3.52
C ALA A 71 -2.35 0.46 2.09
N ASP A 72 -2.41 1.51 1.27
CA ASP A 72 -1.89 1.58 -0.10
C ASP A 72 -0.66 2.49 -0.10
N CYS A 73 0.52 1.91 -0.21
CA CYS A 73 1.80 2.60 -0.12
C CYS A 73 2.88 1.92 -0.97
N VAL A 74 4.00 2.60 -1.20
CA VAL A 74 5.17 1.97 -1.83
C VAL A 74 5.83 0.99 -0.86
N ASN A 75 5.92 1.37 0.42
CA ASN A 75 6.51 0.57 1.51
C ASN A 75 7.92 0.05 1.18
N PRO A 76 8.84 0.94 0.74
CA PRO A 76 10.07 0.52 0.09
C PRO A 76 11.15 0.02 1.04
N LEU A 77 11.15 0.51 2.28
CA LEU A 77 12.22 0.30 3.25
C LEU A 77 11.81 -0.68 4.35
N SER A 78 12.77 -1.38 4.92
CA SER A 78 12.54 -2.28 6.08
C SER A 78 11.92 -1.53 7.26
N VAL A 79 12.39 -0.33 7.54
CA VAL A 79 11.88 0.52 8.63
C VAL A 79 10.40 0.86 8.46
N THR A 80 9.92 1.11 7.24
CA THR A 80 8.49 1.40 7.01
C THR A 80 7.64 0.14 7.18
N ARG A 81 8.16 -1.02 6.79
CA ARG A 81 7.53 -2.34 6.99
C ARG A 81 7.47 -2.71 8.47
N GLU A 82 8.55 -2.48 9.21
CA GLU A 82 8.60 -2.69 10.66
C GLU A 82 7.56 -1.83 11.39
N ALA A 83 7.45 -0.55 11.03
CA ALA A 83 6.46 0.33 11.63
C ALA A 83 4.99 -0.16 11.42
N TRP A 84 4.65 -0.75 10.27
CA TRP A 84 3.35 -1.39 10.07
C TRP A 84 3.15 -2.62 10.96
N ARG A 85 4.21 -3.43 11.17
CA ARG A 85 4.16 -4.57 12.12
C ARG A 85 3.96 -4.10 13.55
N ASP A 86 4.62 -3.01 13.93
CA ASP A 86 4.45 -2.40 15.26
C ASP A 86 3.01 -1.88 15.46
N VAL A 87 2.39 -1.29 14.43
CA VAL A 87 0.96 -0.91 14.46
C VAL A 87 0.09 -2.14 14.73
N ALA A 88 0.30 -3.23 14.01
CA ALA A 88 -0.47 -4.46 14.19
C ALA A 88 -0.25 -5.05 15.59
N ALA A 89 1.00 -5.11 16.06
CA ALA A 89 1.35 -5.64 17.38
C ALA A 89 0.71 -4.81 18.52
N ARG A 90 0.83 -3.48 18.46
CA ARG A 90 0.24 -2.57 19.48
C ARG A 90 -1.27 -2.66 19.56
N THR A 91 -1.94 -3.01 18.47
CA THR A 91 -3.41 -3.13 18.40
C THR A 91 -3.90 -4.57 18.50
N SER A 92 -3.00 -5.55 18.72
CA SER A 92 -3.31 -6.98 18.71
C SER A 92 -4.12 -7.37 17.47
N SER A 93 -3.76 -6.80 16.31
CA SER A 93 -4.47 -7.02 15.06
C SER A 93 -3.71 -8.00 14.17
N ALA A 94 -4.40 -8.93 13.54
CA ALA A 94 -3.81 -9.75 12.49
C ALA A 94 -3.30 -8.86 11.34
N LEU A 95 -2.09 -9.19 10.80
CA LEU A 95 -1.43 -8.45 9.74
C LEU A 95 -1.25 -9.32 8.50
N LEU A 96 -1.65 -8.79 7.35
CA LEU A 96 -1.31 -9.34 6.04
C LEU A 96 -0.45 -8.34 5.27
N GLU A 97 0.83 -8.63 5.14
CA GLU A 97 1.74 -7.92 4.24
C GLU A 97 1.61 -8.49 2.83
N VAL A 98 1.41 -7.60 1.85
CA VAL A 98 1.26 -7.95 0.42
C VAL A 98 2.28 -7.17 -0.39
N GLU A 99 3.15 -7.86 -1.10
CA GLU A 99 4.03 -7.26 -2.10
C GLU A 99 3.40 -7.42 -3.49
N VAL A 100 3.03 -6.29 -4.10
CA VAL A 100 2.54 -6.27 -5.48
C VAL A 100 3.69 -5.98 -6.41
N VAL A 101 3.93 -6.88 -7.35
CA VAL A 101 4.96 -6.77 -8.39
C VAL A 101 4.32 -6.74 -9.77
N CYS A 102 5.10 -6.41 -10.79
CA CYS A 102 4.77 -6.59 -12.19
C CYS A 102 6.00 -7.18 -12.87
N SER A 103 6.01 -8.49 -13.09
CA SER A 103 7.17 -9.23 -13.66
C SER A 103 7.43 -8.87 -15.12
N ASP A 104 6.43 -8.41 -15.86
CA ASP A 104 6.57 -7.88 -17.21
C ASP A 104 7.02 -6.40 -17.15
N LEU A 105 8.32 -6.17 -17.35
CA LEU A 105 8.91 -4.81 -17.33
C LEU A 105 8.38 -3.91 -18.45
N VAL A 106 7.99 -4.46 -19.60
CA VAL A 106 7.43 -3.70 -20.72
C VAL A 106 6.05 -3.17 -20.33
N GLU A 107 5.24 -4.05 -19.78
CA GLU A 107 3.90 -3.68 -19.27
C GLU A 107 3.99 -2.72 -18.08
N HIS A 108 4.91 -2.94 -17.14
CA HIS A 108 5.13 -2.05 -16.02
C HIS A 108 5.48 -0.63 -16.49
N ARG A 109 6.45 -0.52 -17.41
CA ARG A 109 6.83 0.77 -18.01
C ARG A 109 5.66 1.43 -18.72
N ARG A 110 4.90 0.67 -19.51
CA ARG A 110 3.71 1.15 -20.19
C ARG A 110 2.68 1.73 -19.20
N ARG A 111 2.42 1.02 -18.09
CA ARG A 111 1.50 1.47 -17.03
C ARG A 111 1.97 2.76 -16.37
N VAL A 112 3.26 2.85 -16.01
CA VAL A 112 3.83 4.07 -15.41
C VAL A 112 3.65 5.26 -16.35
N GLN A 113 3.97 5.11 -17.63
CA GLN A 113 3.88 6.19 -18.63
C GLN A 113 2.45 6.57 -19.01
N ALA A 114 1.52 5.63 -19.02
CA ALA A 114 0.12 5.87 -19.35
C ALA A 114 -0.72 6.41 -18.19
N ARG A 115 -0.20 6.30 -16.95
CA ARG A 115 -0.95 6.65 -15.75
C ARG A 115 -1.23 8.16 -15.69
N LYS A 116 -2.48 8.50 -15.39
CA LYS A 116 -2.90 9.87 -15.09
C LYS A 116 -3.05 10.04 -13.59
N ALA A 117 -2.68 11.22 -13.08
CA ALA A 117 -2.88 11.53 -11.67
C ALA A 117 -4.38 11.55 -11.35
N ASP A 118 -4.79 10.76 -10.39
CA ASP A 118 -6.15 10.71 -9.85
C ASP A 118 -6.28 11.53 -8.54
N ILE A 119 -5.14 12.02 -8.03
CA ILE A 119 -5.08 12.95 -6.90
C ILE A 119 -4.72 14.33 -7.47
N PRO A 120 -5.57 15.36 -7.31
CA PRO A 120 -5.29 16.70 -7.85
C PRO A 120 -3.97 17.27 -7.34
N GLY A 121 -3.09 17.65 -8.27
CA GLY A 121 -1.77 18.22 -7.99
C GLY A 121 -0.67 17.20 -7.68
N HIS A 122 -0.98 15.91 -7.67
CA HIS A 122 0.03 14.87 -7.50
C HIS A 122 0.89 14.74 -8.77
N VAL A 123 2.21 14.87 -8.61
CA VAL A 123 3.17 14.66 -9.69
C VAL A 123 3.48 13.18 -9.79
N MET A 124 3.17 12.59 -10.94
CA MET A 124 3.44 11.18 -11.17
C MET A 124 4.92 10.94 -11.40
N PRO A 125 5.52 9.90 -10.81
CA PRO A 125 6.89 9.53 -11.09
C PRO A 125 7.06 9.11 -12.55
N THR A 126 8.20 9.48 -13.13
CA THR A 126 8.62 8.98 -14.43
C THR A 126 9.06 7.51 -14.34
N TRP A 127 9.24 6.84 -15.48
CA TRP A 127 9.82 5.50 -15.47
C TRP A 127 11.22 5.45 -14.88
N GLU A 128 12.03 6.49 -15.12
CA GLU A 128 13.38 6.62 -14.58
C GLU A 128 13.36 6.70 -13.05
N ASP A 129 12.44 7.51 -12.49
CA ASP A 129 12.24 7.60 -11.04
C ASP A 129 11.84 6.25 -10.43
N VAL A 130 10.98 5.50 -11.11
CA VAL A 130 10.53 4.17 -10.64
C VAL A 130 11.66 3.16 -10.71
N PHE A 131 12.47 3.18 -11.80
CA PHE A 131 13.55 2.23 -12.01
C PHE A 131 14.70 2.41 -11.01
N HIS A 132 14.98 3.66 -10.62
CA HIS A 132 16.01 3.98 -9.62
C HIS A 132 15.45 4.17 -8.20
N HIS A 133 14.17 3.85 -7.99
CA HIS A 133 13.56 3.97 -6.67
C HIS A 133 14.25 3.02 -5.69
N GLU A 134 14.71 3.57 -4.56
CA GLU A 134 15.25 2.75 -3.48
C GLU A 134 14.16 1.80 -2.97
N TYR A 135 14.40 0.50 -3.14
CA TYR A 135 13.45 -0.53 -2.73
C TYR A 135 14.21 -1.72 -2.16
N GLU A 136 14.24 -1.79 -0.82
CA GLU A 136 14.93 -2.85 -0.13
C GLU A 136 14.27 -4.22 -0.36
N PRO A 137 15.03 -5.30 -0.50
CA PRO A 137 14.49 -6.65 -0.56
C PRO A 137 13.62 -6.96 0.67
N TRP A 138 12.53 -7.68 0.46
CA TRP A 138 11.72 -8.18 1.56
C TRP A 138 12.39 -9.38 2.22
N THR A 139 12.57 -9.34 3.52
CA THR A 139 13.17 -10.41 4.32
C THR A 139 12.16 -11.18 5.17
N THR A 140 10.89 -10.75 5.17
CA THR A 140 9.81 -11.33 5.96
C THR A 140 8.78 -12.04 5.10
N ARG A 141 7.97 -12.89 5.75
CA ARG A 141 6.86 -13.57 5.09
C ARG A 141 5.83 -12.54 4.60
N ARG A 142 5.42 -12.68 3.36
CA ARG A 142 4.39 -11.86 2.71
C ARG A 142 3.68 -12.64 1.64
N LEU A 143 2.50 -12.17 1.24
CA LEU A 143 1.83 -12.62 0.02
C LEU A 143 2.41 -11.83 -1.16
N ILE A 144 2.81 -12.52 -2.22
CA ILE A 144 3.29 -11.88 -3.46
C ILE A 144 2.18 -11.96 -4.49
N ILE A 145 1.82 -10.82 -5.07
CA ILE A 145 0.85 -10.69 -6.16
C ILE A 145 1.58 -10.15 -7.39
N ASP A 146 1.64 -10.94 -8.45
CA ASP A 146 2.18 -10.48 -9.74
C ASP A 146 1.04 -9.97 -10.63
N SER A 147 0.94 -8.66 -10.74
CA SER A 147 -0.10 -7.99 -11.52
C SER A 147 0.10 -8.07 -13.04
N ALA A 148 1.19 -8.64 -13.51
CA ALA A 148 1.34 -9.02 -14.91
C ALA A 148 0.56 -10.30 -15.25
N LEU A 149 0.28 -11.13 -14.24
CA LEU A 149 -0.35 -12.44 -14.38
C LEU A 149 -1.82 -12.48 -13.92
N VAL A 150 -2.21 -11.55 -13.02
CA VAL A 150 -3.56 -11.54 -12.46
C VAL A 150 -4.16 -10.13 -12.50
N GLU A 151 -5.46 -10.07 -12.76
CA GLU A 151 -6.24 -8.83 -12.73
C GLU A 151 -6.49 -8.36 -11.29
N ALA A 152 -6.76 -7.06 -11.10
CA ALA A 152 -6.97 -6.47 -9.79
C ALA A 152 -8.10 -7.15 -8.99
N ASN A 153 -9.17 -7.57 -9.68
CA ASN A 153 -10.31 -8.29 -9.09
C ASN A 153 -9.88 -9.63 -8.47
N ASP A 154 -9.08 -10.41 -9.18
CA ASP A 154 -8.65 -11.75 -8.74
C ASP A 154 -7.55 -11.65 -7.68
N ALA A 155 -6.67 -10.65 -7.81
CA ALA A 155 -5.71 -10.29 -6.77
C ALA A 155 -6.41 -9.94 -5.44
N ALA A 156 -7.46 -9.12 -5.48
CA ALA A 156 -8.25 -8.77 -4.30
C ALA A 156 -8.93 -10.00 -3.68
N ASN A 157 -9.48 -10.93 -4.49
CA ASN A 157 -10.04 -12.18 -4.00
C ASN A 157 -9.00 -13.02 -3.25
N SER A 158 -7.80 -13.18 -3.84
CA SER A 158 -6.70 -13.93 -3.22
C SER A 158 -6.25 -13.31 -1.89
N ILE A 159 -6.17 -11.98 -1.84
CA ILE A 159 -5.81 -11.24 -0.62
C ILE A 159 -6.87 -11.41 0.47
N LEU A 160 -8.16 -11.29 0.12
CA LEU A 160 -9.26 -11.47 1.06
C LEU A 160 -9.37 -12.91 1.56
N GLU A 161 -9.07 -13.90 0.73
CA GLU A 161 -9.00 -15.30 1.16
C GLU A 161 -7.84 -15.52 2.15
N ALA A 162 -6.65 -15.00 1.86
CA ALA A 162 -5.51 -15.06 2.75
C ALA A 162 -5.78 -14.37 4.09
N SER A 163 -6.47 -13.23 4.07
CA SER A 163 -6.82 -12.48 5.29
C SER A 163 -7.79 -13.24 6.20
N ARG A 164 -8.77 -13.95 5.62
CA ARG A 164 -9.71 -14.78 6.40
C ARG A 164 -9.00 -15.95 7.08
N ARG A 165 -8.05 -16.60 6.42
CA ARG A 165 -7.25 -17.69 7.02
C ARG A 165 -6.47 -17.20 8.24
N LEU A 166 -5.83 -16.01 8.15
CA LEU A 166 -5.12 -15.43 9.30
C LEU A 166 -6.04 -15.09 10.49
N SER A 167 -7.30 -14.71 10.23
CA SER A 167 -8.27 -14.41 11.28
C SER A 167 -8.90 -15.67 11.91
N SER A 168 -8.75 -16.84 11.30
CA SER A 168 -9.32 -18.12 11.80
C SER A 168 -8.32 -18.90 12.66
N ASP A 169 -7.04 -18.56 12.59
CA ASP A 169 -5.95 -19.23 13.31
C ASP A 169 -5.63 -18.55 14.67
N ASP A 170 -6.32 -17.45 15.01
CA ASP A 170 -6.30 -16.73 16.30
C ASP A 170 -7.54 -17.09 17.16
#